data_f5741d51de7d05cb7baee42d43e5a7ef
#
_entry.id   f5741d51de7d05cb7baee42d43e5a7ef
#
_cell.length_a   1.000
_cell.length_b   1.000
_cell.length_c   1.000
_cell.angle_alpha   90.00
_cell.angle_beta   90.00
_cell.angle_gamma   90.00
#
_symmetry.space_group_name_H-M   'P 1'
#
loop_
_entity.id
_entity.type
_entity.pdbx_description
1 polymer ?
#
loop_
_entity_poly.entity_id
_entity_poly.type
_entity_poly.pdbx_seq_one_letter_code
_entity_poly.pdbx_strand_id
1 'polypeptide(L)'
;MTLSVGDSAPEFSLPDQDKQVVSLADLRGTPVLLVFYPFAFSGLCTGELCQLRDELAVYTDSGVTVLAISTDPVFSLKAFKAQENLDFPLLSDFWPHGATAQAYEAFNEKAGMALRATFLVDADGKVAFA
;
A
#
# COMPACT_ATOMS: atom_id res chain seq x y z
N MET A 1 1.04 -4.47 19.97
CA MET A 1 1.14 -3.01 20.04
C MET A 1 0.75 -2.41 18.68
N THR A 2 -0.16 -1.48 18.67
CA THR A 2 -0.71 -0.92 17.42
C THR A 2 0.12 0.28 16.97
N LEU A 3 0.39 0.37 15.69
CA LEU A 3 1.06 1.53 15.11
C LEU A 3 0.16 2.76 15.23
N SER A 4 0.67 3.83 15.82
CA SER A 4 -0.13 4.99 16.18
C SER A 4 0.36 6.27 15.51
N VAL A 5 -0.51 7.27 15.46
CA VAL A 5 -0.16 8.60 14.98
C VAL A 5 1.04 9.13 15.78
N GLY A 6 2.03 9.66 15.08
CA GLY A 6 3.27 10.16 15.66
C GLY A 6 4.40 9.16 15.65
N ASP A 7 4.11 7.87 15.47
CA ASP A 7 5.17 6.85 15.36
C ASP A 7 5.91 7.00 14.04
N SER A 8 7.18 6.59 14.01
CA SER A 8 7.91 6.50 12.76
C SER A 8 7.30 5.38 11.91
N ALA A 9 6.99 5.67 10.65
CA ALA A 9 6.47 4.66 9.74
C ALA A 9 7.58 3.65 9.44
N PRO A 10 7.32 2.33 9.57
CA PRO A 10 8.31 1.32 9.20
C PRO A 10 8.76 1.46 7.76
N GLU A 11 10.07 1.37 7.55
CA GLU A 11 10.65 1.44 6.20
C GLU A 11 10.37 0.16 5.44
N PHE A 12 10.28 0.28 4.12
CA PHE A 12 10.14 -0.87 3.24
C PHE A 12 10.76 -0.59 1.89
N SER A 13 11.08 -1.65 1.17
CA SER A 13 11.49 -1.62 -0.24
C SER A 13 10.80 -2.79 -0.92
N LEU A 14 9.82 -2.50 -1.76
CA LEU A 14 8.98 -3.52 -2.38
C LEU A 14 8.92 -3.29 -3.89
N PRO A 15 8.88 -4.38 -4.71
CA PRO A 15 8.67 -4.24 -6.14
C PRO A 15 7.22 -3.84 -6.44
N ASP A 16 7.05 -3.00 -7.43
CA ASP A 16 5.73 -2.70 -7.96
C ASP A 16 5.32 -3.73 -9.01
N GLN A 17 4.20 -3.50 -9.69
CA GLN A 17 3.67 -4.40 -10.72
C GLN A 17 4.61 -4.57 -11.92
N ASP A 18 5.56 -3.67 -12.11
CA ASP A 18 6.56 -3.71 -13.19
C ASP A 18 7.94 -4.10 -12.68
N LYS A 19 8.03 -4.61 -11.44
CA LYS A 19 9.26 -5.03 -10.77
C LYS A 19 10.21 -3.86 -10.47
N GLN A 20 9.73 -2.65 -10.48
CA GLN A 20 10.52 -1.49 -10.06
C GLN A 20 10.41 -1.35 -8.55
N VAL A 21 11.55 -1.26 -7.88
CA VAL A 21 11.58 -1.19 -6.42
C VAL A 21 11.14 0.19 -5.95
N VAL A 22 10.16 0.22 -5.05
CA VAL A 22 9.68 1.44 -4.40
C VAL A 22 10.08 1.38 -2.93
N SER A 23 10.84 2.36 -2.46
CA SER A 23 11.27 2.44 -1.08
C SER A 23 10.64 3.65 -0.42
N LEU A 24 10.13 3.47 0.80
CA LEU A 24 9.51 4.58 1.54
C LEU A 24 10.52 5.71 1.77
N ALA A 25 11.79 5.37 2.04
CA ALA A 25 12.83 6.37 2.26
C ALA A 25 13.01 7.32 1.08
N ASP A 26 12.80 6.84 -0.15
CA ASP A 26 12.93 7.66 -1.34
C ASP A 26 11.79 8.65 -1.52
N LEU A 27 10.73 8.50 -0.73
CA LEU A 27 9.54 9.36 -0.81
C LEU A 27 9.50 10.41 0.30
N ARG A 28 10.57 10.54 1.10
CA ARG A 28 10.68 11.57 2.11
C ARG A 28 10.52 12.95 1.48
N GLY A 29 9.84 13.85 2.16
CA GLY A 29 9.51 15.16 1.64
C GLY A 29 8.13 15.22 0.99
N THR A 30 7.46 14.07 0.82
CA THR A 30 6.12 13.98 0.22
C THR A 30 5.25 13.11 1.13
N PRO A 31 4.00 13.50 1.39
CA PRO A 31 3.07 12.62 2.11
C PRO A 31 2.74 11.39 1.26
N VAL A 32 2.61 10.24 1.90
CA VAL A 32 2.33 8.96 1.24
C VAL A 32 1.12 8.30 1.90
N LEU A 33 0.13 7.95 1.10
CA LEU A 33 -1.02 7.18 1.57
C LEU A 33 -0.74 5.70 1.26
N LEU A 34 -0.63 4.89 2.30
CA LEU A 34 -0.41 3.45 2.18
C LEU A 34 -1.74 2.74 2.43
N VAL A 35 -2.17 1.94 1.45
CA VAL A 35 -3.41 1.18 1.54
C VAL A 35 -3.08 -0.29 1.46
N PHE A 36 -3.24 -1.00 2.59
CA PHE A 36 -3.10 -2.45 2.64
C PHE A 36 -4.44 -3.10 2.31
N TYR A 37 -4.42 -4.13 1.50
CA TYR A 37 -5.62 -4.88 1.14
C TYR A 37 -5.30 -6.37 1.05
N PRO A 38 -6.31 -7.26 1.26
CA PRO A 38 -6.04 -8.70 1.36
C PRO A 38 -5.51 -9.32 0.07
N PHE A 39 -6.25 -9.23 -1.03
CA PHE A 39 -5.87 -9.88 -2.29
C PHE A 39 -6.40 -9.11 -3.48
N ALA A 40 -5.60 -9.06 -4.55
CA ALA A 40 -6.06 -8.65 -5.87
C ALA A 40 -7.17 -9.61 -6.33
N PHE A 41 -8.07 -9.12 -7.15
CA PHE A 41 -9.18 -9.89 -7.73
C PHE A 41 -10.24 -10.36 -6.73
N SER A 42 -10.13 -10.01 -5.45
CA SER A 42 -11.23 -10.27 -4.53
C SER A 42 -12.27 -9.16 -4.69
N GLY A 43 -13.55 -9.50 -4.77
CA GLY A 43 -14.60 -8.53 -5.05
C GLY A 43 -14.69 -7.40 -4.05
N LEU A 44 -14.37 -7.66 -2.79
CA LEU A 44 -14.43 -6.64 -1.74
C LEU A 44 -13.30 -5.63 -1.83
N CYS A 45 -12.10 -6.09 -2.18
CA CYS A 45 -10.95 -5.21 -2.35
C CYS A 45 -11.17 -4.25 -3.49
N THR A 46 -11.76 -4.75 -4.55
CA THR A 46 -12.01 -3.97 -5.75
C THR A 46 -12.80 -2.71 -5.44
N GLY A 47 -13.81 -2.80 -4.55
CA GLY A 47 -14.62 -1.64 -4.18
C GLY A 47 -13.79 -0.50 -3.59
N GLU A 48 -12.91 -0.81 -2.63
CA GLU A 48 -12.08 0.20 -1.98
C GLU A 48 -11.04 0.79 -2.93
N LEU A 49 -10.36 -0.07 -3.69
CA LEU A 49 -9.33 0.40 -4.63
C LEU A 49 -9.95 1.16 -5.80
N CYS A 50 -11.14 0.78 -6.26
CA CYS A 50 -11.84 1.52 -7.31
C CYS A 50 -12.28 2.90 -6.82
N GLN A 51 -12.66 3.04 -5.56
CA GLN A 51 -12.97 4.34 -4.98
C GLN A 51 -11.71 5.22 -4.95
N LEU A 52 -10.56 4.66 -4.56
CA LEU A 52 -9.28 5.38 -4.61
C LEU A 52 -8.94 5.80 -6.04
N ARG A 53 -9.15 4.91 -7.02
CA ARG A 53 -8.92 5.22 -8.42
C ARG A 53 -9.73 6.42 -8.85
N ASP A 54 -11.02 6.42 -8.51
CA ASP A 54 -11.94 7.47 -8.95
C ASP A 54 -11.67 8.80 -8.25
N GLU A 55 -11.07 8.76 -7.05
CA GLU A 55 -10.74 9.94 -6.25
C GLU A 55 -9.25 10.29 -6.29
N LEU A 56 -8.47 9.63 -7.13
CA LEU A 56 -7.01 9.78 -7.14
C LEU A 56 -6.56 11.23 -7.32
N ALA A 57 -7.24 11.99 -8.16
CA ALA A 57 -6.88 13.38 -8.43
C ALA A 57 -6.91 14.24 -7.15
N VAL A 58 -7.81 13.94 -6.22
CA VAL A 58 -7.88 14.67 -4.95
C VAL A 58 -6.57 14.52 -4.17
N TYR A 59 -6.01 13.30 -4.16
CA TYR A 59 -4.75 13.04 -3.46
C TYR A 59 -3.55 13.60 -4.22
N THR A 60 -3.46 13.34 -5.53
CA THR A 60 -2.32 13.80 -6.32
C THR A 60 -2.27 15.32 -6.44
N ASP A 61 -3.42 15.99 -6.55
CA ASP A 61 -3.47 17.45 -6.57
C ASP A 61 -3.05 18.06 -5.23
N SER A 62 -3.18 17.31 -4.16
CA SER A 62 -2.72 17.72 -2.83
C SER A 62 -1.27 17.30 -2.56
N GLY A 63 -0.58 16.73 -3.53
CA GLY A 63 0.81 16.31 -3.40
C GLY A 63 1.00 14.99 -2.66
N VAL A 64 -0.05 14.18 -2.52
CA VAL A 64 0.01 12.89 -1.82
C VAL A 64 0.26 11.77 -2.83
N THR A 65 1.27 10.93 -2.55
CA THR A 65 1.54 9.71 -3.32
C THR A 65 0.70 8.57 -2.75
N VAL A 66 -0.02 7.85 -3.60
CA VAL A 66 -0.84 6.72 -3.20
C VAL A 66 -0.15 5.41 -3.58
N LEU A 67 0.03 4.52 -2.61
CA LEU A 67 0.61 3.19 -2.80
C LEU A 67 -0.32 2.16 -2.20
N ALA A 68 -0.64 1.11 -2.96
CA ALA A 68 -1.45 -0.01 -2.47
C ALA A 68 -0.57 -1.24 -2.30
N ILE A 69 -0.71 -1.96 -1.20
CA ILE A 69 0.18 -3.05 -0.81
C ILE A 69 -0.64 -4.31 -0.49
N SER A 70 -0.26 -5.42 -1.11
CA SER A 70 -0.82 -6.74 -0.79
C SER A 70 0.28 -7.79 -0.82
N THR A 71 -0.04 -9.03 -0.42
CA THR A 71 0.91 -10.14 -0.47
C THR A 71 0.91 -10.85 -1.81
N ASP A 72 0.22 -10.32 -2.81
CA ASP A 72 0.17 -10.92 -4.15
C ASP A 72 1.51 -10.82 -4.88
N PRO A 73 1.83 -11.78 -5.76
CA PRO A 73 3.03 -11.66 -6.60
C PRO A 73 2.85 -10.58 -7.66
N VAL A 74 3.98 -10.06 -8.16
CA VAL A 74 3.97 -8.93 -9.12
C VAL A 74 3.17 -9.20 -10.39
N PHE A 75 3.15 -10.45 -10.85
CA PHE A 75 2.41 -10.80 -12.07
C PHE A 75 0.90 -10.64 -11.87
N SER A 76 0.38 -11.04 -10.71
CA SER A 76 -1.03 -10.86 -10.38
C SER A 76 -1.37 -9.37 -10.24
N LEU A 77 -0.48 -8.60 -9.65
CA LEU A 77 -0.68 -7.16 -9.49
C LEU A 77 -0.72 -6.44 -10.83
N LYS A 78 0.14 -6.83 -11.75
CA LYS A 78 0.15 -6.24 -13.09
C LYS A 78 -1.19 -6.46 -13.82
N ALA A 79 -1.70 -7.68 -13.76
CA ALA A 79 -2.98 -8.02 -14.37
C ALA A 79 -4.13 -7.27 -13.71
N PHE A 80 -4.12 -7.20 -12.39
CA PHE A 80 -5.17 -6.52 -11.62
C PHE A 80 -5.19 -5.01 -11.91
N LYS A 81 -4.01 -4.38 -11.92
CA LYS A 81 -3.88 -2.96 -12.24
C LYS A 81 -4.46 -2.63 -13.61
N ALA A 82 -4.14 -3.46 -14.60
CA ALA A 82 -4.65 -3.27 -15.97
C ALA A 82 -6.16 -3.48 -16.04
N GLN A 83 -6.67 -4.53 -15.40
CA GLN A 83 -8.09 -4.85 -15.43
C GLN A 83 -8.95 -3.76 -14.81
N GLU A 84 -8.50 -3.19 -13.69
CA GLU A 84 -9.27 -2.20 -12.94
C GLU A 84 -8.88 -0.76 -13.25
N ASN A 85 -7.97 -0.54 -14.18
CA ASN A 85 -7.49 0.80 -14.56
C ASN A 85 -7.01 1.62 -13.37
N LEU A 86 -6.18 1.00 -12.53
CA LEU A 86 -5.64 1.66 -11.35
C LEU A 86 -4.42 2.49 -11.75
N ASP A 87 -4.43 3.78 -11.46
CA ASP A 87 -3.36 4.70 -11.85
C ASP A 87 -2.34 4.95 -10.74
N PHE A 88 -2.32 4.10 -9.72
CA PHE A 88 -1.34 4.14 -8.66
C PHE A 88 -0.58 2.82 -8.58
N PRO A 89 0.66 2.83 -8.05
CA PRO A 89 1.46 1.61 -7.96
C PRO A 89 0.85 0.57 -7.03
N LEU A 90 0.96 -0.70 -7.41
CA LEU A 90 0.59 -1.83 -6.57
C LEU A 90 1.88 -2.53 -6.15
N LEU A 91 2.18 -2.53 -4.86
CA LEU A 91 3.42 -3.08 -4.32
C LEU A 91 3.20 -4.50 -3.82
N SER A 92 4.19 -5.35 -4.06
CA SER A 92 4.14 -6.77 -3.71
C SER A 92 4.91 -7.04 -2.42
N ASP A 93 4.18 -7.42 -1.37
CA ASP A 93 4.74 -7.88 -0.10
C ASP A 93 4.75 -9.41 -0.07
N PHE A 94 5.05 -10.02 -1.23
CA PHE A 94 5.00 -11.46 -1.41
C PHE A 94 6.12 -12.17 -0.66
N TRP A 95 7.34 -11.61 -0.69
CA TRP A 95 8.48 -12.27 -0.06
C TRP A 95 9.49 -11.26 0.53
N PRO A 96 9.94 -11.39 1.79
CA PRO A 96 9.42 -12.37 2.76
C PRO A 96 7.94 -12.13 2.99
N HIS A 97 7.15 -13.20 2.96
CA HIS A 97 5.70 -13.12 2.84
C HIS A 97 5.06 -12.30 3.96
N GLY A 98 4.47 -11.17 3.60
CA GLY A 98 3.80 -10.30 4.55
C GLY A 98 4.71 -9.52 5.48
N ALA A 99 6.01 -9.43 5.21
CA ALA A 99 6.96 -8.78 6.13
C ALA A 99 6.61 -7.31 6.36
N THR A 100 6.23 -6.58 5.31
CA THR A 100 5.85 -5.17 5.44
C THR A 100 4.51 -5.04 6.18
N ALA A 101 3.53 -5.88 5.84
CA ALA A 101 2.24 -5.86 6.53
C ALA A 101 2.43 -6.15 8.02
N GLN A 102 3.32 -7.08 8.37
CA GLN A 102 3.63 -7.37 9.78
C GLN A 102 4.26 -6.14 10.48
N ALA A 103 5.15 -5.45 9.80
CA ALA A 103 5.79 -4.26 10.37
C ALA A 103 4.77 -3.15 10.64
N TYR A 104 3.72 -3.07 9.83
CA TYR A 104 2.63 -2.11 10.02
C TYR A 104 1.50 -2.67 10.89
N GLU A 105 1.68 -3.88 11.44
CA GLU A 105 0.68 -4.56 12.26
C GLU A 105 -0.64 -4.78 11.51
N ALA A 106 -0.53 -4.98 10.20
CA ALA A 106 -1.66 -5.15 9.29
C ALA A 106 -1.61 -6.51 8.59
N PHE A 107 -1.18 -7.57 9.30
CA PHE A 107 -1.05 -8.89 8.73
C PHE A 107 -1.93 -9.91 9.46
N ASN A 108 -2.66 -10.72 8.69
CA ASN A 108 -3.43 -11.83 9.21
C ASN A 108 -2.60 -13.11 9.10
N GLU A 109 -2.01 -13.55 10.22
CA GLU A 109 -1.12 -14.70 10.23
C GLU A 109 -1.83 -16.02 9.92
N LYS A 110 -3.11 -16.12 10.24
CA LYS A 110 -3.87 -17.33 10.00
C LYS A 110 -4.21 -17.53 8.54
N ALA A 111 -4.50 -16.44 7.83
CA ALA A 111 -4.88 -16.49 6.43
C ALA A 111 -3.72 -16.17 5.49
N GLY A 112 -2.60 -15.66 6.00
CA GLY A 112 -1.43 -15.35 5.19
C GLY A 112 -1.61 -14.15 4.26
N MET A 113 -2.39 -13.17 4.67
CA MET A 113 -2.69 -12.00 3.85
C MET A 113 -2.64 -10.72 4.68
N ALA A 114 -2.57 -9.57 4.01
CA ALA A 114 -2.69 -8.29 4.68
C ALA A 114 -4.13 -8.08 5.16
N LEU A 115 -4.27 -7.33 6.24
CA LEU A 115 -5.55 -6.81 6.68
C LEU A 115 -5.87 -5.54 5.89
N ARG A 116 -7.12 -5.12 5.88
CA ARG A 116 -7.49 -3.82 5.33
C ARG A 116 -7.07 -2.75 6.31
N ALA A 117 -6.12 -1.92 5.90
CA ALA A 117 -5.61 -0.86 6.76
C ALA A 117 -5.09 0.28 5.89
N THR A 118 -5.26 1.49 6.36
CA THR A 118 -4.81 2.69 5.66
C THR A 118 -3.96 3.52 6.60
N PHE A 119 -2.80 3.95 6.11
CA PHE A 119 -1.89 4.81 6.87
C PHE A 119 -1.50 6.00 6.00
N LEU A 120 -1.56 7.19 6.58
CA LEU A 120 -0.99 8.37 5.94
C LEU A 120 0.35 8.66 6.61
N VAL A 121 1.41 8.66 5.82
CA VAL A 121 2.76 8.96 6.28
C VAL A 121 3.09 10.39 5.83
N ASP A 122 3.47 11.25 6.78
CA ASP A 122 3.80 12.64 6.44
C ASP A 122 5.17 12.77 5.79
N ALA A 123 5.53 13.98 5.39
CA ALA A 123 6.79 14.24 4.69
C ALA A 123 8.02 13.90 5.54
N ASP A 124 7.89 13.86 6.86
CA ASP A 124 8.97 13.53 7.78
C ASP A 124 9.07 12.04 8.08
N GLY A 125 8.19 11.23 7.49
CA GLY A 125 8.17 9.78 7.71
C GLY A 125 7.44 9.35 8.96
N LYS A 126 6.59 10.19 9.51
CA LYS A 126 5.77 9.86 10.68
C LYS A 126 4.35 9.51 10.27
N VAL A 127 3.72 8.62 11.03
CA VAL A 127 2.32 8.27 10.80
C VAL A 127 1.44 9.46 11.21
N ALA A 128 0.73 10.02 10.24
CA ALA A 128 -0.19 11.14 10.48
C ALA A 128 -1.64 10.68 10.64
N PHE A 129 -1.96 9.50 10.11
CA PHE A 129 -3.29 8.90 10.19
C PHE A 129 -3.13 7.38 10.12
N ALA A 130 -3.97 6.66 10.86
CA ALA A 130 -3.94 5.20 10.86
C ALA A 130 -5.34 4.60 10.93
#